data_c68ab6d5cfefe77a605a7a0808c09c0e
#
_entry.id   c68ab6d5cfefe77a605a7a0808c09c0e
#
_cell.length_a   1.000
_cell.length_b   1.000
_cell.length_c   1.000
_cell.angle_alpha   90.00
_cell.angle_beta   90.00
_cell.angle_gamma   90.00
#
_symmetry.space_group_name_H-M   'P 1'
#
loop_
_entity.id
_entity.type
_entity.pdbx_description
1 polymer ?
#
loop_
_entity_poly.entity_id
_entity_poly.type
_entity_poly.pdbx_seq_one_letter_code
_entity_poly.pdbx_strand_id
1 'polypeptide(L)'
;STQLMEVDGCNRCQECMKWCPTFAVRPDRPGITPMYKNARWRELMAKNHSLRAKIFGGKPLEEDEMKLFTEDVYYCTTCGVCGTVCEAGIKTVDLWEAMRPNLVARGDGPYGKQAFFPKLVKADRNPYQGKQEDRLCWVPKDAKVDESGEIVYFAGCTAAYRQQALGVATVRILNKL
;
A
#
# COMPACT_ATOMS: atom_id res chain seq x y z
N SER A 1 -17.93 -12.17 3.06
CA SER A 1 -17.08 -11.19 3.77
C SER A 1 -17.51 -9.78 3.41
N THR A 2 -17.30 -8.82 4.29
CA THR A 2 -17.60 -7.39 4.08
C THR A 2 -16.95 -6.87 2.81
N GLN A 3 -15.73 -7.30 2.51
CA GLN A 3 -14.99 -6.90 1.30
C GLN A 3 -15.69 -7.31 -0.01
N LEU A 4 -16.32 -8.48 -0.07
CA LEU A 4 -17.07 -8.90 -1.26
C LEU A 4 -18.31 -8.03 -1.44
N MET A 5 -18.99 -7.68 -0.35
CA MET A 5 -20.16 -6.77 -0.42
C MET A 5 -19.74 -5.38 -0.91
N GLU A 6 -18.58 -4.86 -0.48
CA GLU A 6 -18.06 -3.58 -0.94
C GLU A 6 -17.70 -3.61 -2.42
N VAL A 7 -17.06 -4.68 -2.89
CA VAL A 7 -16.77 -4.87 -4.33
C VAL A 7 -18.06 -4.94 -5.15
N ASP A 8 -19.08 -5.65 -4.66
CA ASP A 8 -20.37 -5.77 -5.33
C ASP A 8 -21.20 -4.49 -5.25
N GLY A 9 -21.01 -3.67 -4.22
CA GLY A 9 -21.66 -2.37 -4.06
C GLY A 9 -21.25 -1.30 -5.08
N CYS A 10 -20.22 -1.55 -5.88
CA CYS A 10 -19.75 -0.60 -6.88
C CYS A 10 -20.73 -0.45 -8.04
N ASN A 11 -21.38 0.72 -8.14
CA ASN A 11 -22.33 1.07 -9.20
C ASN A 11 -21.67 1.60 -10.49
N ARG A 12 -20.33 1.63 -10.55
CA ARG A 12 -19.53 2.09 -11.70
C ARG A 12 -19.77 3.55 -12.12
N CYS A 13 -20.08 4.44 -11.19
CA CYS A 13 -20.36 5.86 -11.47
C CYS A 13 -19.13 6.64 -11.99
N GLN A 14 -17.93 6.07 -11.92
CA GLN A 14 -16.63 6.64 -12.37
C GLN A 14 -16.15 7.86 -11.56
N GLU A 15 -16.85 8.30 -10.52
CA GLU A 15 -16.44 9.46 -9.75
C GLU A 15 -15.01 9.32 -9.20
N CYS A 16 -14.67 8.15 -8.65
CA CYS A 16 -13.33 7.85 -8.14
C CYS A 16 -12.21 7.90 -9.21
N MET A 17 -12.53 7.83 -10.49
CA MET A 17 -11.55 7.96 -11.58
C MET A 17 -11.08 9.39 -11.75
N LYS A 18 -12.01 10.36 -11.69
CA LYS A 18 -11.73 11.80 -11.87
C LYS A 18 -10.72 12.31 -10.84
N TRP A 19 -10.77 11.75 -9.63
CA TRP A 19 -9.96 12.19 -8.51
C TRP A 19 -8.72 11.31 -8.26
N CYS A 20 -8.49 10.29 -9.08
CA CYS A 20 -7.35 9.40 -8.89
C CYS A 20 -6.05 10.06 -9.36
N PRO A 21 -5.09 10.39 -8.45
CA PRO A 21 -3.85 11.06 -8.83
C PRO A 21 -2.97 10.20 -9.73
N THR A 22 -2.99 8.88 -9.52
CA THR A 22 -2.23 7.95 -10.36
C THR A 22 -2.80 7.90 -11.78
N PHE A 23 -4.12 7.93 -11.93
CA PHE A 23 -4.76 7.95 -13.25
C PHE A 23 -4.55 9.29 -13.97
N ALA A 24 -4.48 10.40 -13.24
CA ALA A 24 -4.14 11.70 -13.83
C ALA A 24 -2.76 11.70 -14.51
N VAL A 25 -1.80 10.93 -14.00
CA VAL A 25 -0.45 10.77 -14.58
C VAL A 25 -0.39 9.68 -15.65
N ARG A 26 -1.26 8.66 -15.57
CA ARG A 26 -1.30 7.52 -16.49
C ARG A 26 -2.72 7.30 -17.03
N PRO A 27 -3.26 8.26 -17.83
CA PRO A 27 -4.60 8.16 -18.39
C PRO A 27 -4.74 7.04 -19.44
N ASP A 28 -3.63 6.57 -19.97
CA ASP A 28 -3.52 5.42 -20.87
C ASP A 28 -3.86 4.08 -20.19
N ARG A 29 -3.91 4.06 -18.84
CA ARG A 29 -4.09 2.82 -18.07
C ARG A 29 -5.29 2.90 -17.10
N PRO A 30 -6.52 2.78 -17.57
CA PRO A 30 -7.72 2.88 -16.73
C PRO A 30 -7.81 1.80 -15.64
N GLY A 31 -7.15 0.66 -15.84
CA GLY A 31 -7.10 -0.46 -14.88
C GLY A 31 -6.60 -0.08 -13.49
N ILE A 32 -5.76 0.96 -13.37
CA ILE A 32 -5.25 1.43 -12.07
C ILE A 32 -6.31 2.14 -11.22
N THR A 33 -7.46 2.50 -11.80
CA THR A 33 -8.52 3.20 -11.08
C THR A 33 -9.35 2.24 -10.22
N PRO A 34 -9.94 2.72 -9.12
CA PRO A 34 -10.71 1.86 -8.23
C PRO A 34 -11.90 1.17 -8.93
N MET A 35 -12.61 1.88 -9.78
CA MET A 35 -13.76 1.34 -10.50
C MET A 35 -13.36 0.16 -11.39
N TYR A 36 -12.31 0.29 -12.19
CA TYR A 36 -11.84 -0.79 -13.06
C TYR A 36 -11.25 -1.96 -12.27
N LYS A 37 -10.50 -1.69 -11.18
CA LYS A 37 -10.01 -2.76 -10.29
C LYS A 37 -11.16 -3.55 -9.67
N ASN A 38 -12.22 -2.88 -9.20
CA ASN A 38 -13.41 -3.55 -8.69
C ASN A 38 -14.10 -4.40 -9.77
N ALA A 39 -14.28 -3.84 -10.97
CA ALA A 39 -14.87 -4.59 -12.08
C ALA A 39 -14.04 -5.84 -12.42
N ARG A 40 -12.73 -5.67 -12.52
CA ARG A 40 -11.82 -6.78 -12.84
C ARG A 40 -11.81 -7.83 -11.73
N TRP A 41 -11.79 -7.42 -10.47
CA TRP A 41 -11.89 -8.34 -9.35
C TRP A 41 -13.16 -9.19 -9.40
N ARG A 42 -14.33 -8.56 -9.67
CA ARG A 42 -15.59 -9.29 -9.84
C ARG A 42 -15.52 -10.32 -10.98
N GLU A 43 -14.91 -9.97 -12.10
CA GLU A 43 -14.71 -10.89 -13.23
C GLU A 43 -13.83 -12.09 -12.82
N LEU A 44 -12.71 -11.85 -12.15
CA LEU A 44 -11.80 -12.90 -11.67
C LEU A 44 -12.51 -13.82 -10.66
N MET A 45 -13.25 -13.23 -9.71
CA MET A 45 -14.03 -14.01 -8.74
C MET A 45 -15.14 -14.83 -9.40
N ALA A 46 -15.81 -14.26 -10.40
CA ALA A 46 -16.89 -14.96 -11.11
C ALA A 46 -16.42 -16.21 -11.84
N LYS A 47 -15.15 -16.27 -12.27
CA LYS A 47 -14.58 -17.45 -12.94
C LYS A 47 -14.66 -18.72 -12.07
N ASN A 48 -14.50 -18.58 -10.73
CA ASN A 48 -14.43 -19.73 -9.82
C ASN A 48 -15.56 -19.78 -8.77
N HIS A 49 -16.21 -18.66 -8.50
CA HIS A 49 -17.18 -18.56 -7.39
C HIS A 49 -18.61 -18.25 -7.84
N SER A 50 -18.87 -18.04 -9.13
CA SER A 50 -20.24 -17.89 -9.64
C SER A 50 -21.02 -19.20 -9.55
N LEU A 51 -22.36 -19.10 -9.54
CA LEU A 51 -23.24 -20.27 -9.59
C LEU A 51 -22.93 -21.16 -10.81
N ARG A 52 -22.65 -20.53 -11.96
CA ARG A 52 -22.23 -21.22 -13.17
C ARG A 52 -20.91 -22.00 -12.96
N ALA A 53 -19.94 -21.40 -12.31
CA ALA A 53 -18.67 -22.07 -12.02
C ALA A 53 -18.85 -23.26 -11.06
N LYS A 54 -19.80 -23.17 -10.13
CA LYS A 54 -20.12 -24.28 -9.22
C LYS A 54 -20.80 -25.46 -9.93
N ILE A 55 -21.60 -25.20 -10.98
CA ILE A 55 -22.35 -26.25 -11.71
C ILE A 55 -21.50 -26.84 -12.83
N PHE A 56 -20.80 -26.01 -13.61
CA PHE A 56 -20.09 -26.41 -14.83
C PHE A 56 -18.55 -26.47 -14.68
N GLY A 57 -18.04 -26.25 -13.48
CA GLY A 57 -16.61 -26.12 -13.20
C GLY A 57 -16.11 -24.69 -13.38
N GLY A 58 -15.12 -24.31 -12.56
CA GLY A 58 -14.45 -23.03 -12.64
C GLY A 58 -13.52 -22.95 -13.86
N LYS A 59 -13.16 -21.72 -14.24
CA LYS A 59 -12.13 -21.47 -15.25
C LYS A 59 -10.82 -21.10 -14.55
N PRO A 60 -9.67 -21.55 -15.08
CA PRO A 60 -8.39 -21.13 -14.53
C PRO A 60 -8.24 -19.61 -14.63
N LEU A 61 -7.53 -19.04 -13.68
CA LEU A 61 -7.10 -17.65 -13.76
C LEU A 61 -5.83 -17.60 -14.62
N GLU A 62 -5.93 -16.92 -15.74
CA GLU A 62 -4.79 -16.80 -16.65
C GLU A 62 -3.67 -15.99 -15.99
N GLU A 63 -2.43 -16.41 -16.19
CA GLU A 63 -1.25 -15.78 -15.58
C GLU A 63 -1.12 -14.30 -15.97
N ASP A 64 -1.32 -13.98 -17.24
CA ASP A 64 -1.27 -12.61 -17.75
C ASP A 64 -2.36 -11.72 -17.15
N GLU A 65 -3.57 -12.27 -16.93
CA GLU A 65 -4.65 -11.54 -16.27
C GLU A 65 -4.31 -11.20 -14.82
N MET A 66 -3.75 -12.17 -14.10
CA MET A 66 -3.34 -11.98 -12.71
C MET A 66 -2.17 -11.01 -12.61
N LYS A 67 -1.21 -11.10 -13.51
CA LYS A 67 -0.09 -10.17 -13.60
C LYS A 67 -0.57 -8.74 -13.83
N LEU A 68 -1.43 -8.52 -14.82
CA LEU A 68 -2.00 -7.20 -15.11
C LEU A 68 -2.78 -6.65 -13.91
N PHE A 69 -3.61 -7.49 -13.29
CA PHE A 69 -4.38 -7.09 -12.10
C PHE A 69 -3.46 -6.73 -10.93
N THR A 70 -2.43 -7.54 -10.69
CA THR A 70 -1.43 -7.27 -9.64
C THR A 70 -0.73 -5.95 -9.87
N GLU A 71 -0.28 -5.69 -11.09
CA GLU A 71 0.31 -4.40 -11.45
C GLU A 71 -0.63 -3.24 -11.12
N ASP A 72 -1.90 -3.33 -11.53
CA ASP A 72 -2.91 -2.29 -11.29
C ASP A 72 -3.17 -2.06 -9.80
N VAL A 73 -3.16 -3.11 -8.99
CA VAL A 73 -3.29 -3.01 -7.53
C VAL A 73 -2.07 -2.32 -6.92
N TYR A 74 -0.87 -2.61 -7.40
CA TYR A 74 0.38 -2.03 -6.88
C TYR A 74 0.67 -0.61 -7.38
N TYR A 75 0.08 -0.16 -8.47
CA TYR A 75 0.14 1.26 -8.89
C TYR A 75 -0.63 2.19 -7.94
N CYS A 76 -1.51 1.66 -7.11
CA CYS A 76 -2.25 2.46 -6.15
C CYS A 76 -1.35 2.99 -5.03
N THR A 77 -1.36 4.32 -4.84
CA THR A 77 -0.59 5.01 -3.78
C THR A 77 -1.30 5.04 -2.43
N THR A 78 -2.47 4.40 -2.31
CA THR A 78 -3.29 4.35 -1.07
C THR A 78 -3.63 5.72 -0.49
N CYS A 79 -3.79 6.75 -1.34
CA CYS A 79 -4.06 8.13 -0.91
C CYS A 79 -5.45 8.36 -0.29
N GLY A 80 -6.39 7.42 -0.43
CA GLY A 80 -7.71 7.48 0.19
C GLY A 80 -8.79 8.29 -0.54
N VAL A 81 -8.44 9.16 -1.49
CA VAL A 81 -9.38 10.07 -2.16
C VAL A 81 -10.59 9.33 -2.75
N CYS A 82 -10.35 8.17 -3.36
CA CYS A 82 -11.43 7.38 -3.98
C CYS A 82 -12.47 6.86 -2.96
N GLY A 83 -12.07 6.60 -1.73
CA GLY A 83 -13.00 6.26 -0.65
C GLY A 83 -13.83 7.46 -0.18
N THR A 84 -13.19 8.64 -0.15
CA THR A 84 -13.85 9.89 0.27
C THR A 84 -14.93 10.33 -0.72
N VAL A 85 -14.68 10.18 -2.03
CA VAL A 85 -15.63 10.61 -3.08
C VAL A 85 -16.62 9.51 -3.48
N CYS A 86 -16.58 8.35 -2.85
CA CYS A 86 -17.45 7.23 -3.18
C CYS A 86 -18.82 7.39 -2.55
N GLU A 87 -19.84 7.69 -3.33
CA GLU A 87 -21.24 7.81 -2.87
C GLU A 87 -21.79 6.49 -2.29
N ALA A 88 -21.27 5.35 -2.76
CA ALA A 88 -21.63 4.04 -2.20
C ALA A 88 -20.86 3.69 -0.91
N GLY A 89 -20.00 4.58 -0.41
CA GLY A 89 -19.27 4.40 0.83
C GLY A 89 -18.22 3.28 0.83
N ILE A 90 -17.73 2.86 -0.35
CA ILE A 90 -16.77 1.77 -0.48
C ILE A 90 -15.41 2.20 0.08
N LYS A 91 -14.88 1.43 1.02
CA LYS A 91 -13.55 1.63 1.60
C LYS A 91 -12.46 1.06 0.69
N THR A 92 -12.27 1.71 -0.45
CA THR A 92 -11.41 1.21 -1.53
C THR A 92 -9.96 0.98 -1.12
N VAL A 93 -9.40 1.77 -0.19
CA VAL A 93 -8.02 1.57 0.31
C VAL A 93 -7.92 0.26 1.07
N ASP A 94 -8.86 0.01 1.98
CA ASP A 94 -8.90 -1.22 2.79
C ASP A 94 -8.98 -2.47 1.90
N LEU A 95 -9.71 -2.37 0.77
CA LEU A 95 -9.78 -3.45 -0.22
C LEU A 95 -8.41 -3.75 -0.84
N TRP A 96 -7.66 -2.71 -1.25
CA TRP A 96 -6.36 -2.92 -1.88
C TRP A 96 -5.30 -3.34 -0.89
N GLU A 97 -5.35 -2.84 0.33
CA GLU A 97 -4.45 -3.28 1.40
C GLU A 97 -4.69 -4.73 1.79
N ALA A 98 -5.95 -5.17 1.88
CA ALA A 98 -6.27 -6.57 2.11
C ALA A 98 -5.92 -7.50 0.95
N MET A 99 -5.94 -6.97 -0.28
CA MET A 99 -5.67 -7.76 -1.49
C MET A 99 -4.17 -8.01 -1.70
N ARG A 100 -3.31 -7.02 -1.41
CA ARG A 100 -1.86 -7.14 -1.59
C ARG A 100 -1.22 -8.34 -0.89
N PRO A 101 -1.50 -8.64 0.39
CA PRO A 101 -0.99 -9.84 1.04
C PRO A 101 -1.42 -11.15 0.35
N ASN A 102 -2.65 -11.20 -0.16
CA ASN A 102 -3.15 -12.37 -0.88
C ASN A 102 -2.42 -12.57 -2.22
N LEU A 103 -2.12 -11.49 -2.94
CA LEU A 103 -1.31 -11.55 -4.16
C LEU A 103 0.12 -12.02 -3.86
N VAL A 104 0.71 -11.55 -2.76
CA VAL A 104 2.04 -12.03 -2.31
C VAL A 104 2.01 -13.51 -1.94
N ALA A 105 0.99 -13.96 -1.21
CA ALA A 105 0.84 -15.36 -0.81
C ALA A 105 0.66 -16.30 -2.01
N ARG A 106 0.06 -15.82 -3.10
CA ARG A 106 -0.06 -16.56 -4.37
C ARG A 106 1.23 -16.59 -5.20
N GLY A 107 2.20 -15.73 -4.91
CA GLY A 107 3.40 -15.53 -5.71
C GLY A 107 3.26 -14.48 -6.84
N ASP A 108 2.10 -13.82 -6.96
CA ASP A 108 1.84 -12.77 -7.95
C ASP A 108 2.43 -11.41 -7.56
N GLY A 109 2.77 -11.21 -6.28
CA GLY A 109 3.33 -9.98 -5.75
C GLY A 109 4.57 -10.23 -4.87
N PRO A 110 5.20 -9.17 -4.37
CA PRO A 110 5.00 -7.76 -4.68
C PRO A 110 5.55 -7.34 -6.07
N TYR A 111 5.02 -6.24 -6.64
CA TYR A 111 5.34 -5.81 -8.00
C TYR A 111 6.47 -4.79 -8.05
N GLY A 112 7.36 -4.92 -9.04
CA GLY A 112 8.39 -3.95 -9.38
C GLY A 112 9.38 -3.67 -8.25
N LYS A 113 9.71 -2.39 -8.05
CA LYS A 113 10.66 -1.95 -7.00
C LYS A 113 10.17 -2.26 -5.58
N GLN A 114 8.88 -2.46 -5.37
CA GLN A 114 8.33 -2.82 -4.06
C GLN A 114 8.78 -4.21 -3.59
N ALA A 115 9.20 -5.10 -4.50
CA ALA A 115 9.80 -6.39 -4.15
C ALA A 115 11.17 -6.27 -3.44
N PHE A 116 11.85 -5.13 -3.60
CA PHE A 116 13.14 -4.87 -2.95
C PHE A 116 13.01 -4.53 -1.47
N PHE A 117 11.98 -3.76 -1.09
CA PHE A 117 11.82 -3.29 0.29
C PHE A 117 11.82 -4.41 1.34
N PRO A 118 11.03 -5.48 1.19
CA PRO A 118 11.05 -6.57 2.17
C PRO A 118 12.41 -7.24 2.31
N LYS A 119 13.16 -7.36 1.22
CA LYS A 119 14.50 -7.95 1.23
C LYS A 119 15.47 -7.07 2.01
N LEU A 120 15.47 -5.75 1.75
CA LEU A 120 16.33 -4.79 2.45
C LEU A 120 15.97 -4.70 3.94
N VAL A 121 14.68 -4.62 4.26
CA VAL A 121 14.23 -4.57 5.65
C VAL A 121 14.58 -5.86 6.40
N LYS A 122 14.48 -7.01 5.74
CA LYS A 122 14.87 -8.29 6.35
C LYS A 122 16.38 -8.39 6.61
N ALA A 123 17.21 -7.89 5.68
CA ALA A 123 18.67 -7.93 5.80
C ALA A 123 19.19 -6.87 6.77
N ASP A 124 18.80 -5.60 6.58
CA ASP A 124 19.43 -4.45 7.23
C ASP A 124 18.50 -3.77 8.26
N ARG A 125 17.28 -4.27 8.47
CA ARG A 125 16.23 -3.68 9.31
C ARG A 125 15.85 -2.25 8.91
N ASN A 126 16.21 -1.85 7.70
CA ASN A 126 15.85 -0.57 7.10
C ASN A 126 15.93 -0.66 5.56
N PRO A 127 15.20 0.22 4.82
CA PRO A 127 15.21 0.19 3.36
C PRO A 127 16.41 0.89 2.71
N TYR A 128 17.34 1.44 3.50
CA TYR A 128 18.44 2.28 3.03
C TYR A 128 19.82 1.60 3.11
N GLN A 129 19.86 0.34 3.53
CA GLN A 129 21.10 -0.42 3.74
C GLN A 129 22.06 0.24 4.74
N GLY A 130 21.51 1.04 5.66
CA GLY A 130 22.27 1.67 6.72
C GLY A 130 22.58 0.68 7.85
N LYS A 131 23.78 0.78 8.42
CA LYS A 131 24.17 -0.06 9.56
C LYS A 131 23.36 0.31 10.80
N GLN A 132 22.99 -0.68 11.63
CA GLN A 132 22.24 -0.41 12.86
C GLN A 132 23.03 0.46 13.85
N GLU A 133 24.35 0.31 13.87
CA GLU A 133 25.29 1.11 14.69
C GLU A 133 25.17 2.61 14.39
N ASP A 134 24.94 2.97 13.13
CA ASP A 134 24.86 4.35 12.66
C ASP A 134 23.47 4.97 12.86
N ARG A 135 22.48 4.19 13.35
CA ARG A 135 21.08 4.63 13.42
C ARG A 135 20.86 5.89 14.26
N LEU A 136 21.66 6.09 15.28
CA LEU A 136 21.56 7.22 16.21
C LEU A 136 22.79 8.15 16.17
N CYS A 137 23.72 7.97 15.22
CA CYS A 137 24.94 8.79 15.13
C CYS A 137 24.69 10.29 14.89
N TRP A 138 23.49 10.63 14.41
CA TRP A 138 23.03 12.01 14.17
C TRP A 138 22.57 12.73 15.45
N VAL A 139 22.34 12.03 16.55
CA VAL A 139 21.89 12.65 17.81
C VAL A 139 22.92 13.66 18.29
N PRO A 140 22.53 14.93 18.57
CA PRO A 140 23.47 15.94 19.04
C PRO A 140 24.10 15.51 20.38
N LYS A 141 25.41 15.72 20.54
CA LYS A 141 26.13 15.35 21.76
C LYS A 141 25.68 16.12 23.00
N ASP A 142 25.09 17.31 22.78
CA ASP A 142 24.56 18.20 23.81
C ASP A 142 23.08 17.93 24.12
N ALA A 143 22.47 16.98 23.42
CA ALA A 143 21.08 16.63 23.65
C ALA A 143 20.90 15.86 24.96
N LYS A 144 19.88 16.23 25.72
CA LYS A 144 19.44 15.47 26.90
C LYS A 144 18.60 14.28 26.39
N VAL A 145 19.17 13.10 26.44
CA VAL A 145 18.50 11.84 26.08
C VAL A 145 18.58 10.93 27.30
N ASP A 146 17.43 10.46 27.75
CA ASP A 146 17.30 9.57 28.90
C ASP A 146 16.58 8.28 28.45
N GLU A 147 17.01 7.14 28.99
CA GLU A 147 16.37 5.85 28.74
C GLU A 147 15.02 5.72 29.47
N SER A 148 14.79 6.52 30.50
CA SER A 148 13.60 6.52 31.37
C SER A 148 12.67 7.73 31.18
N GLY A 149 12.82 8.48 30.09
CA GLY A 149 12.04 9.67 29.81
C GLY A 149 10.54 9.40 29.59
N GLU A 150 9.70 10.36 29.99
CA GLU A 150 8.24 10.29 29.73
C GLU A 150 7.89 10.40 28.26
N ILE A 151 8.76 10.99 27.45
CA ILE A 151 8.56 11.19 26.01
C ILE A 151 9.49 10.28 25.23
N VAL A 152 8.94 9.42 24.39
CA VAL A 152 9.70 8.54 23.49
C VAL A 152 9.66 9.09 22.07
N TYR A 153 10.83 9.38 21.51
CA TYR A 153 10.95 9.72 20.10
C TYR A 153 11.38 8.50 19.27
N PHE A 154 10.47 7.97 18.48
CA PHE A 154 10.75 6.92 17.51
C PHE A 154 11.31 7.52 16.21
N ALA A 155 12.63 7.53 16.08
CA ALA A 155 13.29 7.95 14.84
C ALA A 155 13.09 6.90 13.74
N GLY A 156 12.24 7.19 12.75
CA GLY A 156 12.05 6.34 11.57
C GLY A 156 13.32 6.24 10.71
N CYS A 157 13.39 5.24 9.85
CA CYS A 157 14.57 5.00 9.00
C CYS A 157 14.95 6.21 8.13
N THR A 158 13.97 7.00 7.68
CA THR A 158 14.24 8.19 6.86
C THR A 158 14.97 9.25 7.66
N ALA A 159 14.52 9.58 8.87
CA ALA A 159 15.20 10.53 9.74
C ALA A 159 16.59 10.01 10.14
N ALA A 160 16.70 8.71 10.42
CA ALA A 160 17.97 8.11 10.86
C ALA A 160 19.05 8.12 9.77
N TYR A 161 18.71 7.85 8.52
CA TYR A 161 19.72 7.59 7.47
C TYR A 161 19.71 8.58 6.29
N ARG A 162 18.66 9.36 6.09
CA ARG A 162 18.53 10.25 4.93
C ARG A 162 18.27 11.70 5.26
N GLN A 163 17.48 11.96 6.30
CA GLN A 163 17.07 13.31 6.68
C GLN A 163 17.36 13.56 8.15
N GLN A 164 18.62 13.41 8.54
CA GLN A 164 19.08 13.52 9.93
C GLN A 164 18.75 14.89 10.54
N ALA A 165 18.74 15.95 9.74
CA ALA A 165 18.34 17.28 10.17
C ALA A 165 16.93 17.34 10.81
N LEU A 166 15.98 16.52 10.32
CA LEU A 166 14.65 16.39 10.94
C LEU A 166 14.74 15.76 12.33
N GLY A 167 15.55 14.73 12.48
CA GLY A 167 15.78 14.09 13.76
C GLY A 167 16.39 15.06 14.76
N VAL A 168 17.44 15.79 14.36
CA VAL A 168 18.10 16.81 15.18
C VAL A 168 17.12 17.91 15.63
N ALA A 169 16.33 18.44 14.69
CA ALA A 169 15.34 19.47 15.00
C ALA A 169 14.28 18.97 15.99
N THR A 170 13.79 17.74 15.81
CA THR A 170 12.82 17.13 16.73
C THR A 170 13.39 16.97 18.13
N VAL A 171 14.59 16.43 18.27
CA VAL A 171 15.26 16.27 19.58
C VAL A 171 15.47 17.62 20.25
N ARG A 172 15.91 18.65 19.51
CA ARG A 172 16.10 20.01 20.06
C ARG A 172 14.80 20.63 20.54
N ILE A 173 13.67 20.42 19.83
CA ILE A 173 12.37 20.89 20.26
C ILE A 173 11.97 20.19 21.56
N LEU A 174 12.05 18.85 21.60
CA LEU A 174 11.69 18.06 22.78
C LEU A 174 12.55 18.42 24.00
N ASN A 175 13.81 18.80 23.82
CA ASN A 175 14.67 19.24 24.92
C ASN A 175 14.34 20.64 25.45
N LYS A 176 13.49 21.40 24.74
CA LYS A 176 13.05 22.75 25.18
C LYS A 176 11.69 22.73 25.84
N LEU A 177 10.89 21.68 25.63
CA LEU A 177 9.59 21.48 26.27
C LEU A 177 9.74 20.94 27.68
#